data_4ff02d2f4657735141ceb4818875821b
#
_entry.id   4ff02d2f4657735141ceb4818875821b
#
_cell.length_a   1.000
_cell.length_b   1.000
_cell.length_c   1.000
_cell.angle_alpha   90.00
_cell.angle_beta   90.00
_cell.angle_gamma   90.00
#
_symmetry.space_group_name_H-M   'P 1'
#
loop_
_entity.id
_entity.type
_entity.pdbx_description
1 polymer ?
#
loop_
_entity_poly.entity_id
_entity_poly.type
_entity_poly.pdbx_seq_one_letter_code
_entity_poly.pdbx_strand_id
1 'polypeptide(L)'
;MSTILKANNIIKYFHQPEKFQVLKGVSFNVEEGEFLSIVGKSGCGKSTLLYILSTMDTDYEGSLEIKGAMLTGSKQNDLAKFRNENLGFVFQFHYLLPEFTALMNVMLPALRLGKYSKEEVEERAIQKLKMVGMDEYAKKHASKLSGGQQQRVAIARALINDPAIIMGDEPTGNLDKTNSTLVFDIFRELARENKQTIITVTHDMDFANGSDRIIEMQDGQVLSIHAPNR
;
A
#
# COMPACT_ATOMS: atom_id res chain seq x y z
N MET A 1 6.19 15.93 14.19
CA MET A 1 6.16 15.05 13.00
C MET A 1 5.62 15.87 11.86
N SER A 2 6.08 15.66 10.64
CA SER A 2 5.57 16.42 9.47
C SER A 2 4.45 15.61 8.80
N THR A 3 3.41 16.31 8.34
CA THR A 3 2.31 15.66 7.62
C THR A 3 2.80 15.25 6.23
N ILE A 4 2.74 13.96 5.91
CA ILE A 4 3.15 13.41 4.62
C ILE A 4 2.01 13.28 3.62
N LEU A 5 0.77 13.05 4.10
CA LEU A 5 -0.44 12.94 3.29
C LEU A 5 -1.57 13.75 3.90
N LYS A 6 -2.28 14.50 3.05
CA LYS A 6 -3.53 15.18 3.41
C LYS A 6 -4.61 14.78 2.42
N ALA A 7 -5.67 14.17 2.93
CA ALA A 7 -6.91 13.93 2.21
C ALA A 7 -7.97 14.92 2.76
N ASN A 8 -8.59 15.70 1.88
CA ASN A 8 -9.55 16.70 2.31
C ASN A 8 -10.83 16.61 1.48
N ASN A 9 -11.93 16.35 2.17
CA ASN A 9 -13.29 16.26 1.64
C ASN A 9 -13.40 15.33 0.42
N ILE A 10 -12.81 14.13 0.52
CA ILE A 10 -12.83 13.15 -0.58
C ILE A 10 -14.26 12.61 -0.75
N ILE A 11 -14.84 12.85 -1.92
CA ILE A 11 -16.17 12.39 -2.32
C ILE A 11 -16.01 11.53 -3.57
N LYS A 12 -16.65 10.37 -3.61
CA LYS A 12 -16.61 9.45 -4.75
C LYS A 12 -17.98 8.92 -5.09
N TYR A 13 -18.32 8.98 -6.38
CA TYR A 13 -19.50 8.34 -6.95
C TYR A 13 -19.11 7.24 -7.94
N PHE A 14 -19.85 6.14 -7.94
CA PHE A 14 -19.92 5.22 -9.09
C PHE A 14 -21.20 5.51 -9.86
N HIS A 15 -21.16 5.33 -11.19
CA HIS A 15 -22.25 5.70 -12.08
C HIS A 15 -22.93 4.50 -12.76
N GLN A 16 -22.49 3.27 -12.45
CA GLN A 16 -23.04 2.04 -13.02
C GLN A 16 -23.27 1.00 -11.91
N PRO A 17 -24.40 0.25 -11.92
CA PRO A 17 -25.57 0.41 -12.83
C PRO A 17 -26.39 1.69 -12.55
N GLU A 18 -26.32 2.24 -11.36
CA GLU A 18 -26.95 3.48 -10.92
C GLU A 18 -25.95 4.38 -10.19
N LYS A 19 -26.24 5.68 -10.11
CA LYS A 19 -25.39 6.62 -9.38
C LYS A 19 -25.43 6.29 -7.89
N PHE A 20 -24.28 5.88 -7.34
CA PHE A 20 -24.12 5.53 -5.94
C PHE A 20 -22.93 6.28 -5.33
N GLN A 21 -23.13 6.93 -4.19
CA GLN A 21 -22.08 7.64 -3.47
C GLN A 21 -21.37 6.68 -2.51
N VAL A 22 -20.09 6.39 -2.79
CA VAL A 22 -19.26 5.47 -2.00
C VAL A 22 -18.51 6.20 -0.90
N LEU A 23 -17.96 7.41 -1.18
CA LEU A 23 -17.27 8.23 -0.17
C LEU A 23 -18.01 9.55 -0.01
N LYS A 24 -18.18 9.99 1.23
CA LYS A 24 -19.09 11.09 1.63
C LYS A 24 -18.34 12.18 2.40
N GLY A 25 -17.24 12.70 1.82
CA GLY A 25 -16.48 13.80 2.41
C GLY A 25 -15.44 13.34 3.44
N VAL A 26 -14.67 12.30 3.09
CA VAL A 26 -13.60 11.76 3.96
C VAL A 26 -12.44 12.75 4.07
N SER A 27 -12.05 13.10 5.30
CA SER A 27 -10.92 14.00 5.56
C SER A 27 -10.04 13.47 6.69
N PHE A 28 -8.74 13.39 6.47
CA PHE A 28 -7.73 13.08 7.48
C PHE A 28 -6.32 13.38 6.96
N ASN A 29 -5.36 13.41 7.89
CA ASN A 29 -3.94 13.57 7.60
C ASN A 29 -3.18 12.32 8.05
N VAL A 30 -2.01 12.08 7.47
CA VAL A 30 -1.05 11.04 7.91
C VAL A 30 0.28 11.71 8.17
N GLU A 31 0.90 11.37 9.29
CA GLU A 31 2.22 11.89 9.67
C GLU A 31 3.33 11.00 9.08
N GLU A 32 4.50 11.58 8.86
CA GLU A 32 5.68 10.85 8.39
C GLU A 32 6.14 9.83 9.43
N GLY A 33 6.37 8.59 9.00
CA GLY A 33 6.73 7.47 9.87
C GLY A 33 5.55 6.85 10.63
N GLU A 34 4.31 7.28 10.36
CA GLU A 34 3.11 6.74 11.00
C GLU A 34 2.66 5.44 10.32
N PHE A 35 2.28 4.46 11.13
CA PHE A 35 1.53 3.29 10.66
C PHE A 35 0.03 3.49 10.94
N LEU A 36 -0.73 3.77 9.90
CA LEU A 36 -2.18 3.98 9.93
C LEU A 36 -2.92 2.75 9.40
N SER A 37 -3.91 2.26 10.14
CA SER A 37 -4.87 1.26 9.66
C SER A 37 -6.26 1.89 9.47
N ILE A 38 -6.88 1.60 8.34
CA ILE A 38 -8.27 1.98 8.03
C ILE A 38 -9.11 0.71 8.10
N VAL A 39 -10.05 0.67 9.03
CA VAL A 39 -10.92 -0.50 9.29
C VAL A 39 -12.37 -0.19 9.00
N GLY A 40 -13.20 -1.23 8.88
CA GLY A 40 -14.64 -1.12 8.69
C GLY A 40 -15.21 -2.32 7.95
N LYS A 41 -16.54 -2.41 7.90
CA LYS A 41 -17.25 -3.52 7.23
C LYS A 41 -16.92 -3.59 5.74
N SER A 42 -17.07 -4.76 5.13
CA SER A 42 -16.96 -4.91 3.68
C SER A 42 -17.95 -3.96 2.98
N GLY A 43 -17.50 -3.35 1.87
CA GLY A 43 -18.31 -2.41 1.08
C GLY A 43 -18.42 -0.99 1.64
N CYS A 44 -17.81 -0.64 2.80
CA CYS A 44 -17.91 0.72 3.35
C CYS A 44 -16.99 1.75 2.65
N GLY A 45 -16.24 1.37 1.58
CA GLY A 45 -15.44 2.29 0.77
C GLY A 45 -13.93 2.30 1.05
N LYS A 46 -13.39 1.41 1.92
CA LYS A 46 -11.95 1.39 2.29
C LYS A 46 -11.00 1.25 1.09
N SER A 47 -11.18 0.22 0.27
CA SER A 47 -10.33 0.00 -0.92
C SER A 47 -10.48 1.12 -1.94
N THR A 48 -11.71 1.66 -2.10
CA THR A 48 -11.95 2.84 -2.95
C THR A 48 -11.16 4.04 -2.46
N LEU A 49 -11.18 4.30 -1.15
CA LEU A 49 -10.37 5.36 -0.55
C LEU A 49 -8.88 5.12 -0.79
N LEU A 50 -8.39 3.90 -0.54
CA LEU A 50 -6.97 3.56 -0.74
C LEU A 50 -6.53 3.75 -2.20
N TYR A 51 -7.38 3.41 -3.18
CA TYR A 51 -7.08 3.62 -4.60
C TYR A 51 -7.02 5.11 -4.97
N ILE A 52 -7.83 5.96 -4.34
CA ILE A 52 -7.71 7.42 -4.48
C ILE A 52 -6.40 7.91 -3.85
N LEU A 53 -6.11 7.51 -2.60
CA LEU A 53 -4.86 7.90 -1.92
C LEU A 53 -3.61 7.46 -2.68
N SER A 54 -3.67 6.30 -3.34
CA SER A 54 -2.58 5.81 -4.21
C SER A 54 -2.56 6.45 -5.60
N THR A 55 -3.47 7.38 -5.90
CA THR A 55 -3.64 8.02 -7.21
C THR A 55 -3.99 7.06 -8.36
N MET A 56 -4.46 5.85 -8.06
CA MET A 56 -4.94 4.88 -9.06
C MET A 56 -6.33 5.25 -9.56
N ASP A 57 -7.20 5.75 -8.67
CA ASP A 57 -8.49 6.35 -9.03
C ASP A 57 -8.36 7.87 -8.91
N THR A 58 -8.66 8.57 -10.00
CA THR A 58 -8.56 10.04 -10.10
C THR A 58 -9.91 10.72 -10.30
N ASP A 59 -10.99 9.93 -10.36
CA ASP A 59 -12.36 10.41 -10.51
C ASP A 59 -12.99 10.59 -9.11
N TYR A 60 -12.69 11.71 -8.45
CA TYR A 60 -13.23 12.08 -7.14
C TYR A 60 -13.27 13.61 -6.99
N GLU A 61 -14.09 14.07 -6.06
CA GLU A 61 -14.12 15.46 -5.59
C GLU A 61 -13.30 15.59 -4.30
N GLY A 62 -12.81 16.81 -4.02
CA GLY A 62 -11.95 17.10 -2.88
C GLY A 62 -10.49 17.27 -3.28
N SER A 63 -9.56 17.12 -2.33
CA SER A 63 -8.14 17.28 -2.62
C SER A 63 -7.26 16.24 -1.92
N LEU A 64 -6.20 15.82 -2.62
CA LEU A 64 -5.15 14.93 -2.13
C LEU A 64 -3.79 15.59 -2.31
N GLU A 65 -3.07 15.74 -1.21
CA GLU A 65 -1.68 16.22 -1.19
C GLU A 65 -0.78 15.14 -0.57
N ILE A 66 0.33 14.81 -1.21
CA ILE A 66 1.35 13.88 -0.68
C ILE A 66 2.74 14.52 -0.85
N LYS A 67 3.53 14.54 0.23
CA LYS A 67 4.86 15.17 0.27
C LYS A 67 4.83 16.65 -0.18
N GLY A 68 3.77 17.39 0.14
CA GLY A 68 3.58 18.77 -0.27
C GLY A 68 3.18 18.98 -1.74
N ALA A 69 3.05 17.89 -2.52
CA ALA A 69 2.59 17.96 -3.91
C ALA A 69 1.07 17.76 -3.99
N MET A 70 0.36 18.72 -4.61
CA MET A 70 -1.05 18.58 -4.93
C MET A 70 -1.24 17.60 -6.08
N LEU A 71 -1.93 16.49 -5.84
CA LEU A 71 -2.09 15.40 -6.83
C LEU A 71 -3.46 15.42 -7.52
N THR A 72 -4.46 16.03 -6.89
CA THR A 72 -5.79 16.21 -7.51
C THR A 72 -5.68 17.04 -8.78
N GLY A 73 -6.28 16.55 -9.86
CA GLY A 73 -6.26 17.22 -11.17
C GLY A 73 -4.95 17.09 -11.95
N SER A 74 -3.96 16.36 -11.42
CA SER A 74 -2.69 16.12 -12.14
C SER A 74 -2.88 15.16 -13.31
N LYS A 75 -2.01 15.27 -14.32
CA LYS A 75 -2.05 14.41 -15.51
C LYS A 75 -1.67 12.96 -15.16
N GLN A 76 -2.28 12.00 -15.86
CA GLN A 76 -2.06 10.56 -15.60
C GLN A 76 -0.58 10.14 -15.67
N ASN A 77 0.19 10.69 -16.60
CA ASN A 77 1.62 10.38 -16.74
C ASN A 77 2.43 10.89 -15.53
N ASP A 78 2.10 12.07 -15.01
CA ASP A 78 2.76 12.66 -13.83
C ASP A 78 2.40 11.84 -12.57
N LEU A 79 1.13 11.44 -12.43
CA LEU A 79 0.68 10.57 -11.37
C LEU A 79 1.34 9.18 -11.44
N ALA A 80 1.47 8.59 -12.63
CA ALA A 80 2.15 7.31 -12.80
C ALA A 80 3.63 7.38 -12.40
N LYS A 81 4.32 8.46 -12.74
CA LYS A 81 5.69 8.72 -12.31
C LYS A 81 5.76 8.92 -10.80
N PHE A 82 4.88 9.77 -10.25
CA PHE A 82 4.82 10.02 -8.80
C PHE A 82 4.60 8.73 -8.01
N ARG A 83 3.63 7.88 -8.44
CA ARG A 83 3.39 6.56 -7.82
C ARG A 83 4.64 5.71 -7.80
N ASN A 84 5.29 5.56 -8.95
CA ASN A 84 6.47 4.69 -9.06
C ASN A 84 7.65 5.18 -8.20
N GLU A 85 7.75 6.50 -7.98
CA GLU A 85 8.82 7.10 -7.19
C GLU A 85 8.53 7.13 -5.69
N ASN A 86 7.27 7.33 -5.29
CA ASN A 86 6.95 7.70 -3.92
C ASN A 86 6.02 6.73 -3.20
N LEU A 87 5.34 5.82 -3.92
CA LEU A 87 4.36 4.92 -3.34
C LEU A 87 4.73 3.46 -3.61
N GLY A 88 4.72 2.64 -2.57
CA GLY A 88 4.76 1.19 -2.66
C GLY A 88 3.35 0.63 -2.45
N PHE A 89 2.90 -0.30 -3.30
CA PHE A 89 1.56 -0.85 -3.16
C PHE A 89 1.60 -2.37 -2.98
N VAL A 90 0.90 -2.86 -1.94
CA VAL A 90 0.74 -4.27 -1.61
C VAL A 90 -0.75 -4.60 -1.71
N PHE A 91 -1.11 -5.45 -2.67
CA PHE A 91 -2.49 -5.86 -2.92
C PHE A 91 -2.84 -7.14 -2.16
N GLN A 92 -4.12 -7.36 -1.96
CA GLN A 92 -4.68 -8.61 -1.44
C GLN A 92 -4.36 -9.81 -2.36
N PHE A 93 -4.44 -9.61 -3.69
CA PHE A 93 -3.92 -10.52 -4.71
C PHE A 93 -2.54 -9.99 -5.11
N HIS A 94 -1.52 -10.81 -5.04
CA HIS A 94 -0.11 -10.42 -5.15
C HIS A 94 0.24 -9.72 -6.49
N TYR A 95 -0.52 -10.00 -7.57
CA TYR A 95 -0.29 -9.48 -8.93
C TYR A 95 1.17 -9.59 -9.37
N LEU A 96 1.81 -10.71 -9.04
CA LEU A 96 3.11 -11.04 -9.61
C LEU A 96 2.92 -11.59 -11.02
N LEU A 97 3.89 -11.31 -11.88
CA LEU A 97 3.96 -11.92 -13.22
C LEU A 97 4.45 -13.36 -13.06
N PRO A 98 3.59 -14.37 -13.32
CA PRO A 98 3.86 -15.75 -12.95
C PRO A 98 5.02 -16.39 -13.72
N GLU A 99 5.28 -15.90 -14.94
CA GLU A 99 6.36 -16.30 -15.83
C GLU A 99 7.72 -15.69 -15.46
N PHE A 100 7.74 -14.69 -14.58
CA PHE A 100 8.97 -14.06 -14.10
C PHE A 100 9.42 -14.66 -12.77
N THR A 101 10.73 -14.59 -12.51
CA THR A 101 11.30 -14.94 -11.20
C THR A 101 10.87 -13.96 -10.12
N ALA A 102 11.01 -14.34 -8.84
CA ALA A 102 10.81 -13.43 -7.72
C ALA A 102 11.68 -12.17 -7.87
N LEU A 103 12.95 -12.34 -8.19
CA LEU A 103 13.90 -11.25 -8.42
C LEU A 103 13.40 -10.29 -9.52
N MET A 104 13.02 -10.83 -10.68
CA MET A 104 12.57 -10.00 -11.80
C MET A 104 11.29 -9.23 -11.46
N ASN A 105 10.33 -9.85 -10.74
CA ASN A 105 9.13 -9.16 -10.26
C ASN A 105 9.48 -7.96 -9.37
N VAL A 106 10.48 -8.09 -8.49
CA VAL A 106 10.93 -7.00 -7.62
C VAL A 106 11.65 -5.90 -8.41
N MET A 107 12.44 -6.26 -9.42
CA MET A 107 13.22 -5.31 -10.24
C MET A 107 12.34 -4.39 -11.11
N LEU A 108 11.18 -4.88 -11.58
CA LEU A 108 10.36 -4.20 -12.61
C LEU A 108 10.08 -2.71 -12.34
N PRO A 109 9.63 -2.28 -11.14
CA PRO A 109 9.35 -0.88 -10.89
C PRO A 109 10.61 0.01 -10.97
N ALA A 110 11.77 -0.49 -10.50
CA ALA A 110 13.02 0.25 -10.55
C ALA A 110 13.59 0.34 -11.97
N LEU A 111 13.50 -0.75 -12.76
CA LEU A 111 13.86 -0.74 -14.18
C LEU A 111 12.98 0.26 -14.95
N ARG A 112 11.68 0.32 -14.66
CA ARG A 112 10.76 1.29 -15.26
C ARG A 112 11.08 2.72 -14.88
N LEU A 113 11.58 2.95 -13.67
CA LEU A 113 11.99 4.28 -13.18
C LEU A 113 13.26 4.76 -13.87
N GLY A 114 14.20 3.84 -14.17
CA GLY A 114 15.40 4.14 -14.96
C GLY A 114 16.43 5.02 -14.23
N LYS A 115 16.44 5.03 -12.89
CA LYS A 115 17.40 5.83 -12.08
C LYS A 115 18.76 5.15 -11.91
N TYR A 116 18.79 3.83 -12.02
CA TYR A 116 19.95 2.99 -11.70
C TYR A 116 20.28 2.06 -12.87
N SER A 117 21.53 1.59 -12.96
CA SER A 117 21.90 0.53 -13.88
C SER A 117 21.15 -0.77 -13.55
N LYS A 118 21.11 -1.71 -14.49
CA LYS A 118 20.43 -2.99 -14.27
C LYS A 118 21.09 -3.78 -13.13
N GLU A 119 22.40 -3.72 -13.04
CA GLU A 119 23.21 -4.39 -12.01
C GLU A 119 22.90 -3.81 -10.62
N GLU A 120 22.85 -2.49 -10.49
CA GLU A 120 22.46 -1.83 -9.24
C GLU A 120 21.02 -2.16 -8.84
N VAL A 121 20.08 -2.21 -9.81
CA VAL A 121 18.69 -2.63 -9.55
C VAL A 121 18.64 -4.07 -9.06
N GLU A 122 19.44 -4.98 -9.62
CA GLU A 122 19.50 -6.38 -9.19
C GLU A 122 20.01 -6.50 -7.75
N GLU A 123 21.09 -5.81 -7.39
CA GLU A 123 21.62 -5.79 -6.02
C GLU A 123 20.59 -5.26 -5.02
N ARG A 124 19.94 -4.15 -5.34
CA ARG A 124 18.85 -3.57 -4.52
C ARG A 124 17.70 -4.56 -4.36
N ALA A 125 17.30 -5.23 -5.43
CA ALA A 125 16.20 -6.19 -5.40
C ALA A 125 16.54 -7.41 -4.51
N ILE A 126 17.76 -7.90 -4.55
CA ILE A 126 18.25 -8.97 -3.66
C ILE A 126 18.19 -8.49 -2.19
N GLN A 127 18.61 -7.26 -1.90
CA GLN A 127 18.51 -6.69 -0.56
C GLN A 127 17.04 -6.61 -0.08
N LYS A 128 16.11 -6.17 -0.95
CA LYS A 128 14.68 -6.13 -0.58
C LYS A 128 14.08 -7.53 -0.38
N LEU A 129 14.49 -8.51 -1.19
CA LEU A 129 14.10 -9.91 -0.98
C LEU A 129 14.64 -10.46 0.34
N LYS A 130 15.86 -10.10 0.73
CA LYS A 130 16.46 -10.50 2.01
C LYS A 130 15.69 -9.92 3.20
N MET A 131 15.25 -8.66 3.13
CA MET A 131 14.42 -8.03 4.18
C MET A 131 13.13 -8.80 4.48
N VAL A 132 12.59 -9.51 3.49
CA VAL A 132 11.35 -10.31 3.63
C VAL A 132 11.61 -11.81 3.69
N GLY A 133 12.89 -12.26 3.83
CA GLY A 133 13.28 -13.67 3.91
C GLY A 133 12.98 -14.46 2.64
N MET A 134 13.23 -13.85 1.46
CA MET A 134 12.94 -14.44 0.15
C MET A 134 14.14 -14.48 -0.80
N ASP A 135 15.36 -14.18 -0.33
CA ASP A 135 16.57 -14.14 -1.13
C ASP A 135 16.96 -15.51 -1.71
N GLU A 136 16.80 -16.60 -0.96
CA GLU A 136 17.01 -17.96 -1.45
C GLU A 136 16.07 -18.35 -2.60
N TYR A 137 14.89 -17.68 -2.68
CA TYR A 137 13.88 -17.90 -3.72
C TYR A 137 14.00 -16.93 -4.90
N ALA A 138 15.02 -16.05 -4.94
CA ALA A 138 15.16 -14.99 -5.92
C ALA A 138 15.04 -15.48 -7.37
N LYS A 139 15.63 -16.65 -7.69
CA LYS A 139 15.61 -17.24 -9.04
C LYS A 139 14.38 -18.12 -9.32
N LYS A 140 13.49 -18.33 -8.33
CA LYS A 140 12.30 -19.15 -8.50
C LYS A 140 11.20 -18.35 -9.20
N HIS A 141 10.51 -18.97 -10.18
CA HIS A 141 9.36 -18.36 -10.85
C HIS A 141 8.22 -18.09 -9.85
N ALA A 142 7.53 -16.96 -10.01
CA ALA A 142 6.44 -16.56 -9.11
C ALA A 142 5.31 -17.60 -9.07
N SER A 143 5.02 -18.26 -10.19
CA SER A 143 4.04 -19.35 -10.28
C SER A 143 4.35 -20.57 -9.41
N LYS A 144 5.59 -20.73 -8.97
CA LYS A 144 6.05 -21.86 -8.14
C LYS A 144 6.18 -21.50 -6.65
N LEU A 145 5.81 -20.28 -6.27
CA LEU A 145 5.83 -19.80 -4.88
C LEU A 145 4.48 -20.07 -4.22
N SER A 146 4.49 -20.36 -2.91
CA SER A 146 3.25 -20.39 -2.10
C SER A 146 2.63 -18.98 -1.99
N GLY A 147 1.36 -18.87 -1.62
CA GLY A 147 0.68 -17.58 -1.46
C GLY A 147 1.41 -16.63 -0.50
N GLY A 148 1.86 -17.12 0.66
CA GLY A 148 2.64 -16.32 1.60
C GLY A 148 4.02 -15.92 1.07
N GLN A 149 4.67 -16.77 0.26
CA GLN A 149 5.91 -16.42 -0.43
C GLN A 149 5.66 -15.34 -1.48
N GLN A 150 4.58 -15.46 -2.28
CA GLN A 150 4.20 -14.46 -3.27
C GLN A 150 3.91 -13.11 -2.61
N GLN A 151 3.23 -13.10 -1.46
CA GLN A 151 2.95 -11.86 -0.72
C GLN A 151 4.23 -11.19 -0.24
N ARG A 152 5.18 -11.93 0.29
CA ARG A 152 6.48 -11.38 0.70
C ARG A 152 7.27 -10.81 -0.49
N VAL A 153 7.24 -11.46 -1.65
CA VAL A 153 7.81 -10.91 -2.89
C VAL A 153 7.09 -9.64 -3.33
N ALA A 154 5.76 -9.56 -3.21
CA ALA A 154 5.00 -8.36 -3.51
C ALA A 154 5.36 -7.19 -2.56
N ILE A 155 5.63 -7.47 -1.28
CA ILE A 155 6.15 -6.47 -0.34
C ILE A 155 7.55 -6.00 -0.76
N ALA A 156 8.47 -6.92 -1.10
CA ALA A 156 9.80 -6.55 -1.59
C ALA A 156 9.74 -5.68 -2.85
N ARG A 157 8.81 -6.00 -3.78
CA ARG A 157 8.53 -5.18 -4.97
C ARG A 157 8.03 -3.78 -4.62
N ALA A 158 7.15 -3.67 -3.62
CA ALA A 158 6.67 -2.37 -3.16
C ALA A 158 7.80 -1.50 -2.58
N LEU A 159 8.84 -2.11 -2.03
CA LEU A 159 9.98 -1.43 -1.38
C LEU A 159 11.11 -1.03 -2.33
N ILE A 160 11.16 -1.50 -3.58
CA ILE A 160 12.36 -1.42 -4.43
C ILE A 160 12.83 0.02 -4.71
N ASN A 161 11.91 0.96 -4.82
CA ASN A 161 12.20 2.37 -5.09
C ASN A 161 12.32 3.23 -3.82
N ASP A 162 12.41 2.62 -2.63
CA ASP A 162 12.40 3.30 -1.32
C ASP A 162 11.25 4.32 -1.20
N PRO A 163 10.00 3.84 -1.29
CA PRO A 163 8.84 4.72 -1.34
C PRO A 163 8.67 5.52 -0.05
N ALA A 164 8.10 6.71 -0.16
CA ALA A 164 7.76 7.52 1.00
C ALA A 164 6.59 6.93 1.81
N ILE A 165 5.65 6.26 1.12
CA ILE A 165 4.48 5.62 1.75
C ILE A 165 4.30 4.22 1.16
N ILE A 166 4.06 3.23 2.02
CA ILE A 166 3.57 1.91 1.64
C ILE A 166 2.07 1.85 1.88
N MET A 167 1.32 1.41 0.87
CA MET A 167 -0.13 1.24 0.93
C MET A 167 -0.48 -0.23 0.79
N GLY A 168 -1.29 -0.77 1.71
CA GLY A 168 -1.72 -2.17 1.74
C GLY A 168 -3.23 -2.31 1.64
N ASP A 169 -3.71 -3.02 0.61
CA ASP A 169 -5.11 -3.40 0.48
C ASP A 169 -5.28 -4.84 0.96
N GLU A 170 -5.81 -5.05 2.18
CA GLU A 170 -6.01 -6.35 2.82
C GLU A 170 -4.75 -7.26 2.72
N PRO A 171 -3.57 -6.80 3.21
CA PRO A 171 -2.29 -7.45 2.91
C PRO A 171 -2.16 -8.89 3.44
N THR A 172 -3.06 -9.31 4.35
CA THR A 172 -3.13 -10.66 4.94
C THR A 172 -4.39 -11.43 4.54
N GLY A 173 -5.31 -10.82 3.79
CA GLY A 173 -6.67 -11.32 3.60
C GLY A 173 -6.81 -12.68 2.90
N ASN A 174 -5.80 -13.14 2.17
CA ASN A 174 -5.78 -14.42 1.46
C ASN A 174 -4.74 -15.41 2.01
N LEU A 175 -4.23 -15.17 3.22
CA LEU A 175 -3.17 -15.97 3.82
C LEU A 175 -3.71 -16.82 4.97
N ASP A 176 -3.06 -17.97 5.21
CA ASP A 176 -3.24 -18.70 6.44
C ASP A 176 -2.67 -17.93 7.64
N LYS A 177 -3.02 -18.35 8.85
CA LYS A 177 -2.64 -17.67 10.09
C LYS A 177 -1.12 -17.48 10.23
N THR A 178 -0.33 -18.49 9.87
CA THR A 178 1.14 -18.44 9.98
C THR A 178 1.73 -17.40 9.04
N ASN A 179 1.32 -17.39 7.77
CA ASN A 179 1.78 -16.41 6.79
C ASN A 179 1.24 -15.01 7.10
N SER A 180 0.02 -14.88 7.63
CA SER A 180 -0.54 -13.60 8.09
C SER A 180 0.32 -12.98 9.19
N THR A 181 0.74 -13.78 10.18
CA THR A 181 1.64 -13.31 11.25
C THR A 181 2.99 -12.85 10.69
N LEU A 182 3.60 -13.63 9.78
CA LEU A 182 4.87 -13.24 9.14
C LEU A 182 4.76 -11.93 8.36
N VAL A 183 3.69 -11.75 7.60
CA VAL A 183 3.43 -10.51 6.84
C VAL A 183 3.21 -9.33 7.80
N PHE A 184 2.44 -9.53 8.86
CA PHE A 184 2.24 -8.51 9.89
C PHE A 184 3.56 -8.10 10.55
N ASP A 185 4.42 -9.06 10.92
CA ASP A 185 5.72 -8.77 11.53
C ASP A 185 6.62 -7.96 10.60
N ILE A 186 6.60 -8.24 9.29
CA ILE A 186 7.31 -7.43 8.27
C ILE A 186 6.80 -5.98 8.29
N PHE A 187 5.49 -5.76 8.24
CA PHE A 187 4.93 -4.41 8.29
C PHE A 187 5.29 -3.67 9.58
N ARG A 188 5.26 -4.38 10.72
CA ARG A 188 5.63 -3.82 12.02
C ARG A 188 7.12 -3.44 12.09
N GLU A 189 8.00 -4.28 11.55
CA GLU A 189 9.44 -4.00 11.46
C GLU A 189 9.71 -2.78 10.57
N LEU A 190 9.10 -2.72 9.39
CA LEU A 190 9.19 -1.57 8.48
C LEU A 190 8.75 -0.26 9.16
N ALA A 191 7.66 -0.28 9.92
CA ALA A 191 7.16 0.89 10.62
C ALA A 191 8.09 1.33 11.75
N ARG A 192 8.55 0.39 12.59
CA ARG A 192 9.30 0.70 13.82
C ARG A 192 10.78 0.97 13.58
N GLU A 193 11.43 0.12 12.79
CA GLU A 193 12.87 0.19 12.60
C GLU A 193 13.25 1.13 11.46
N ASN A 194 12.50 1.09 10.36
CA ASN A 194 12.78 1.92 9.19
C ASN A 194 12.01 3.24 9.18
N LYS A 195 11.13 3.48 10.18
CA LYS A 195 10.24 4.65 10.25
C LYS A 195 9.46 4.85 8.94
N GLN A 196 9.08 3.75 8.32
CA GLN A 196 8.33 3.76 7.08
C GLN A 196 6.89 4.23 7.34
N THR A 197 6.41 5.18 6.58
CA THR A 197 4.98 5.51 6.60
C THR A 197 4.19 4.41 5.95
N ILE A 198 3.17 3.91 6.63
CA ILE A 198 2.35 2.79 6.17
C ILE A 198 0.87 3.16 6.31
N ILE A 199 0.09 2.89 5.26
CA ILE A 199 -1.37 3.02 5.28
C ILE A 199 -1.94 1.68 4.83
N THR A 200 -2.71 1.02 5.68
CA THR A 200 -3.39 -0.24 5.30
C THR A 200 -4.89 -0.12 5.43
N VAL A 201 -5.60 -0.82 4.57
CA VAL A 201 -7.02 -1.11 4.78
C VAL A 201 -7.16 -2.58 5.12
N THR A 202 -7.93 -2.89 6.15
CA THR A 202 -8.14 -4.26 6.60
C THR A 202 -9.45 -4.40 7.38
N HIS A 203 -9.98 -5.62 7.43
CA HIS A 203 -11.04 -6.01 8.36
C HIS A 203 -10.48 -6.82 9.54
N ASP A 204 -9.19 -7.13 9.53
CA ASP A 204 -8.50 -7.85 10.60
C ASP A 204 -8.10 -6.87 11.71
N MET A 205 -8.79 -6.97 12.85
CA MET A 205 -8.54 -6.09 14.00
C MET A 205 -7.22 -6.43 14.71
N ASP A 206 -6.73 -7.66 14.65
CA ASP A 206 -5.43 -8.02 15.22
C ASP A 206 -4.32 -7.33 14.43
N PHE A 207 -4.43 -7.30 13.10
CA PHE A 207 -3.54 -6.53 12.25
C PHE A 207 -3.63 -5.02 12.54
N ALA A 208 -4.84 -4.47 12.60
CA ALA A 208 -5.05 -3.04 12.84
C ALA A 208 -4.53 -2.58 14.22
N ASN A 209 -4.67 -3.40 15.26
CA ASN A 209 -4.16 -3.10 16.60
C ASN A 209 -2.63 -3.02 16.69
N GLY A 210 -1.91 -3.48 15.68
CA GLY A 210 -0.46 -3.30 15.57
C GLY A 210 -0.02 -1.95 14.98
N SER A 211 -0.94 -1.15 14.45
CA SER A 211 -0.68 0.19 13.93
C SER A 211 -0.56 1.24 15.04
N ASP A 212 -0.20 2.47 14.68
CA ASP A 212 -0.12 3.59 15.62
C ASP A 212 -1.48 4.29 15.80
N ARG A 213 -2.29 4.28 14.73
CA ARG A 213 -3.62 4.91 14.70
C ARG A 213 -4.57 4.11 13.82
N ILE A 214 -5.83 4.12 14.21
CA ILE A 214 -6.93 3.45 13.51
C ILE A 214 -7.95 4.49 13.08
N ILE A 215 -8.34 4.45 11.80
CA ILE A 215 -9.51 5.16 11.26
C ILE A 215 -10.59 4.11 11.02
N GLU A 216 -11.71 4.24 11.71
CA GLU A 216 -12.88 3.41 11.49
C GLU A 216 -13.80 4.06 10.47
N MET A 217 -14.14 3.33 9.40
CA MET A 217 -15.04 3.77 8.35
C MET A 217 -16.36 3.02 8.40
N GLN A 218 -17.44 3.77 8.22
CA GLN A 218 -18.79 3.24 8.04
C GLN A 218 -19.53 4.03 6.96
N ASP A 219 -20.19 3.33 6.04
CA ASP A 219 -21.08 3.91 5.02
C ASP A 219 -20.48 5.09 4.24
N GLY A 220 -19.18 4.99 3.94
CA GLY A 220 -18.42 5.99 3.17
C GLY A 220 -17.94 7.21 3.97
N GLN A 221 -18.01 7.16 5.29
CA GLN A 221 -17.59 8.24 6.18
C GLN A 221 -16.58 7.73 7.23
N VAL A 222 -15.79 8.64 7.80
CA VAL A 222 -14.99 8.39 8.98
C VAL A 222 -15.91 8.43 10.20
N LEU A 223 -16.03 7.30 10.91
CA LEU A 223 -16.83 7.19 12.13
C LEU A 223 -16.01 7.63 13.35
N SER A 224 -14.77 7.16 13.45
CA SER A 224 -13.88 7.48 14.55
C SER A 224 -12.42 7.45 14.12
N ILE A 225 -11.56 8.16 14.86
CA ILE A 225 -10.10 8.11 14.75
C ILE A 225 -9.56 7.94 16.16
N HIS A 226 -8.83 6.87 16.41
CA HIS A 226 -8.33 6.56 17.76
C HIS A 226 -6.99 5.80 17.71
N ALA A 227 -6.29 5.79 18.85
CA ALA A 227 -5.17 4.88 19.03
C ALA A 227 -5.67 3.44 19.19
N PRO A 228 -4.89 2.41 18.81
CA PRO A 228 -5.27 1.02 19.01
C PRO A 228 -5.47 0.70 20.48
N ASN A 229 -6.40 -0.19 20.78
CA ASN A 229 -6.59 -0.75 22.12
C ASN A 229 -5.40 -1.67 22.41
N ARG A 230 -4.48 -1.25 23.25
CA ARG A 230 -3.33 -2.03 23.71
C ARG A 230 -3.70 -2.92 24.88
#